data_138501366dec84b368351deabb9b1cab
#
_entry.id   138501366dec84b368351deabb9b1cab
#
_cell.length_a   1.000
_cell.length_b   1.000
_cell.length_c   1.000
_cell.angle_alpha   90.00
_cell.angle_beta   90.00
_cell.angle_gamma   90.00
#
_symmetry.space_group_name_H-M   'P 1'
#
loop_
_entity.id
_entity.type
_entity.pdbx_description
1 polymer ?
#
loop_
_entity_poly.entity_id
_entity_poly.type
_entity_poly.pdbx_seq_one_letter_code
_entity_poly.pdbx_strand_id
1 'polypeptide(L)'
;MNQYIRKYAPYLLFVFAIGLYFNTLNHGYVLDDFSLIKENFVVKKGVDGIKTIFTTHYRYGYGFQSGSLYRPLTLSIFALQWEFFPDQPWFAHLTNLLLYALSGGLLYQL
;
A
#
# COMPACT_ATOMS: atom_id res chain seq x y z
N MET A 1 19.55 20.75 -20.66
CA MET A 1 18.24 20.92 -19.99
C MET A 1 18.30 22.15 -19.10
N ASN A 2 17.27 22.99 -19.16
CA ASN A 2 17.15 24.20 -18.35
C ASN A 2 17.20 23.86 -16.87
N GLN A 3 17.91 24.68 -16.08
CA GLN A 3 18.05 24.45 -14.64
C GLN A 3 16.71 24.47 -13.88
N TYR A 4 15.75 25.26 -14.36
CA TYR A 4 14.41 25.29 -13.76
C TYR A 4 13.68 23.97 -13.98
N ILE A 5 13.80 23.38 -15.15
CA ILE A 5 13.22 22.08 -15.43
C ILE A 5 13.81 21.01 -14.52
N ARG A 6 15.13 21.02 -14.36
CA ARG A 6 15.81 20.08 -13.46
C ARG A 6 15.35 20.23 -12.01
N LYS A 7 15.18 21.47 -11.56
CA LYS A 7 14.78 21.73 -10.19
C LYS A 7 13.37 21.24 -9.89
N TYR A 8 12.45 21.41 -10.83
CA TYR A 8 11.04 21.11 -10.61
C TYR A 8 10.60 19.78 -11.20
N ALA A 9 11.46 19.08 -11.93
CA ALA A 9 11.08 17.81 -12.56
C ALA A 9 10.60 16.75 -11.57
N PRO A 10 11.20 16.55 -10.39
CA PRO A 10 10.67 15.58 -9.42
C PRO A 10 9.25 15.90 -8.99
N TYR A 11 8.95 17.18 -8.79
CA TYR A 11 7.61 17.61 -8.41
C TYR A 11 6.60 17.43 -9.54
N LEU A 12 7.02 17.71 -10.78
CA LEU A 12 6.18 17.50 -11.97
C LEU A 12 5.87 16.03 -12.17
N LEU A 13 6.86 15.15 -11.98
CA LEU A 13 6.64 13.71 -12.07
C LEU A 13 5.69 13.21 -10.99
N PHE A 14 5.81 13.72 -9.78
CA PHE A 14 4.93 13.38 -8.68
C PHE A 14 3.47 13.73 -9.02
N VAL A 15 3.24 14.98 -9.45
CA VAL A 15 1.90 15.46 -9.81
C VAL A 15 1.34 14.68 -11.00
N PHE A 16 2.17 14.40 -12.01
CA PHE A 16 1.76 13.65 -13.19
C PHE A 16 1.33 12.22 -12.82
N ALA A 17 2.09 11.56 -11.96
CA ALA A 17 1.75 10.21 -11.51
C ALA A 17 0.41 10.20 -10.76
N ILE A 18 0.17 11.17 -9.89
CA ILE A 18 -1.11 11.30 -9.20
C ILE A 18 -2.23 11.48 -10.21
N GLY A 19 -2.04 12.35 -11.21
CA GLY A 19 -3.07 12.59 -12.23
C GLY A 19 -3.43 11.34 -13.02
N LEU A 20 -2.42 10.52 -13.38
CA LEU A 20 -2.65 9.29 -14.14
C LEU A 20 -3.46 8.25 -13.38
N TYR A 21 -3.27 8.13 -12.08
CA TYR A 21 -3.86 7.06 -11.29
C TYR A 21 -4.89 7.54 -10.27
N PHE A 22 -5.26 8.80 -10.33
CA PHE A 22 -6.20 9.38 -9.38
C PHE A 22 -7.55 8.64 -9.36
N ASN A 23 -8.00 8.13 -10.50
CA ASN A 23 -9.25 7.40 -10.59
C ASN A 23 -9.26 6.09 -9.79
N THR A 24 -8.09 5.57 -9.40
CA THR A 24 -8.03 4.35 -8.59
C THR A 24 -8.63 4.52 -7.21
N LEU A 25 -8.75 5.76 -6.73
CA LEU A 25 -9.33 6.02 -5.41
C LEU A 25 -10.78 5.56 -5.28
N ASN A 26 -11.49 5.46 -6.40
CA ASN A 26 -12.87 5.02 -6.43
C ASN A 26 -13.02 3.52 -6.65
N HIS A 27 -11.91 2.80 -6.85
CA HIS A 27 -11.95 1.35 -7.07
C HIS A 27 -12.12 0.60 -5.75
N GLY A 28 -12.82 -0.53 -5.80
CA GLY A 28 -12.91 -1.43 -4.66
C GLY A 28 -11.68 -2.30 -4.50
N TYR A 29 -11.75 -3.26 -3.60
CA TYR A 29 -10.70 -4.26 -3.45
C TYR A 29 -10.65 -5.18 -4.67
N VAL A 30 -9.45 -5.59 -5.09
CA VAL A 30 -9.26 -6.45 -6.25
C VAL A 30 -8.26 -7.57 -5.93
N LEU A 31 -8.47 -8.75 -6.54
CA LEU A 31 -7.53 -9.88 -6.49
C LEU A 31 -6.94 -10.12 -5.09
N ASP A 32 -5.63 -9.88 -4.92
CA ASP A 32 -4.93 -10.16 -3.66
C ASP A 32 -5.45 -9.34 -2.48
N ASP A 33 -6.10 -8.21 -2.73
CA ASP A 33 -6.64 -7.39 -1.64
C ASP A 33 -7.66 -8.15 -0.79
N PHE A 34 -8.41 -9.07 -1.40
CA PHE A 34 -9.35 -9.89 -0.64
C PHE A 34 -8.64 -10.78 0.36
N SER A 35 -7.54 -11.43 -0.06
CA SER A 35 -6.81 -12.34 0.84
C SER A 35 -5.90 -11.62 1.82
N LEU A 36 -5.45 -10.40 1.50
CA LEU A 36 -4.50 -9.67 2.32
C LEU A 36 -5.13 -8.64 3.23
N ILE A 37 -6.34 -8.19 2.91
CA ILE A 37 -7.01 -7.14 3.67
C ILE A 37 -8.41 -7.58 4.08
N LYS A 38 -9.32 -7.69 3.12
CA LYS A 38 -10.75 -7.82 3.39
C LYS A 38 -11.11 -9.12 4.10
N GLU A 39 -10.49 -10.22 3.71
CA GLU A 39 -10.77 -11.54 4.28
C GLU A 39 -9.63 -12.07 5.14
N ASN A 40 -8.70 -11.21 5.54
CA ASN A 40 -7.55 -11.57 6.37
C ASN A 40 -7.86 -11.25 7.83
N PHE A 41 -8.07 -12.28 8.64
CA PHE A 41 -8.51 -12.07 10.03
C PHE A 41 -7.42 -11.41 10.89
N VAL A 42 -6.14 -11.57 10.55
CA VAL A 42 -5.04 -10.95 11.30
C VAL A 42 -4.96 -9.45 10.99
N VAL A 43 -5.04 -9.08 9.72
CA VAL A 43 -5.02 -7.66 9.30
C VAL A 43 -6.23 -6.93 9.88
N LYS A 44 -7.38 -7.58 9.93
CA LYS A 44 -8.63 -6.98 10.45
C LYS A 44 -8.58 -6.72 11.95
N LYS A 45 -7.64 -7.32 12.68
CA LYS A 45 -7.41 -6.96 14.08
C LYS A 45 -6.75 -5.60 14.25
N GLY A 46 -6.29 -4.99 13.16
CA GLY A 46 -5.62 -3.71 13.22
C GLY A 46 -4.30 -3.79 13.97
N VAL A 47 -4.05 -2.82 14.81
CA VAL A 47 -2.80 -2.75 15.59
C VAL A 47 -2.57 -4.01 16.43
N ASP A 48 -3.64 -4.60 16.95
CA ASP A 48 -3.53 -5.80 17.79
C ASP A 48 -3.03 -7.03 17.01
N GLY A 49 -3.16 -7.02 15.68
CA GLY A 49 -2.68 -8.11 14.84
C GLY A 49 -1.22 -8.02 14.42
N ILE A 50 -0.56 -6.89 14.67
CA ILE A 50 0.80 -6.66 14.15
C ILE A 50 1.79 -7.68 14.69
N LYS A 51 1.71 -8.03 15.96
CA LYS A 51 2.60 -9.03 16.54
C LYS A 51 2.48 -10.38 15.81
N THR A 52 1.26 -10.81 15.53
CA THR A 52 1.01 -12.04 14.78
C THR A 52 1.56 -11.93 13.36
N ILE A 53 1.43 -10.76 12.72
CA ILE A 53 1.95 -10.52 11.37
C ILE A 53 3.46 -10.75 11.33
N PHE A 54 4.20 -10.28 12.33
CA PHE A 54 5.65 -10.43 12.35
C PHE A 54 6.11 -11.86 12.68
N THR A 55 5.23 -12.70 13.20
CA THR A 55 5.57 -14.08 13.60
C THR A 55 5.00 -15.15 12.69
N THR A 56 4.25 -14.78 11.64
CA THR A 56 3.61 -15.72 10.72
C THR A 56 3.93 -15.37 9.27
N HIS A 57 3.60 -16.29 8.35
CA HIS A 57 3.85 -16.03 6.92
C HIS A 57 2.77 -15.12 6.32
N TYR A 58 3.03 -14.69 5.09
CA TYR A 58 2.27 -13.62 4.42
C TYR A 58 0.77 -13.89 4.32
N ARG A 59 0.36 -15.14 4.09
CA ARG A 59 -1.04 -15.48 3.91
C ARG A 59 -1.66 -16.22 5.10
N TYR A 60 -1.00 -16.19 6.23
CA TYR A 60 -1.51 -16.87 7.44
C TYR A 60 -2.93 -16.40 7.80
N GLY A 61 -3.18 -15.10 7.76
CA GLY A 61 -4.46 -14.52 8.12
C GLY A 61 -5.61 -14.86 7.17
N TYR A 62 -5.30 -15.39 5.99
CA TYR A 62 -6.30 -15.87 5.05
C TYR A 62 -6.65 -17.34 5.26
N GLY A 63 -5.93 -18.04 6.14
CA GLY A 63 -6.22 -19.42 6.48
C GLY A 63 -5.21 -20.44 6.00
N PHE A 64 -4.13 -20.01 5.34
CA PHE A 64 -3.06 -20.93 4.94
C PHE A 64 -2.16 -21.21 6.14
N GLN A 65 -1.98 -22.49 6.47
CA GLN A 65 -1.19 -22.87 7.64
C GLN A 65 0.31 -22.87 7.37
N SER A 66 0.72 -22.93 6.10
CA SER A 66 2.13 -22.91 5.73
C SER A 66 2.32 -22.04 4.49
N GLY A 67 3.51 -21.45 4.37
CA GLY A 67 3.84 -20.62 3.24
C GLY A 67 5.28 -20.14 3.33
N SER A 68 5.89 -19.82 2.17
CA SER A 68 7.27 -19.38 2.09
C SER A 68 7.43 -17.86 2.06
N LEU A 69 6.35 -17.12 1.81
CA LEU A 69 6.41 -15.66 1.75
C LEU A 69 6.33 -15.05 3.15
N TYR A 70 7.18 -14.06 3.37
CA TYR A 70 7.22 -13.33 4.62
C TYR A 70 7.36 -11.83 4.30
N ARG A 71 6.27 -11.08 4.48
CA ARG A 71 6.22 -9.65 4.18
C ARG A 71 5.48 -8.91 5.29
N PRO A 72 6.07 -8.85 6.49
CA PRO A 72 5.34 -8.30 7.64
C PRO A 72 5.08 -6.80 7.53
N LEU A 73 5.99 -6.05 6.91
CA LEU A 73 5.84 -4.60 6.82
C LEU A 73 4.62 -4.22 5.99
N THR A 74 4.41 -4.88 4.85
CA THR A 74 3.25 -4.64 3.99
C THR A 74 1.95 -4.94 4.73
N LEU A 75 1.88 -6.09 5.39
CA LEU A 75 0.68 -6.46 6.16
C LEU A 75 0.46 -5.52 7.34
N SER A 76 1.53 -5.05 7.98
CA SER A 76 1.42 -4.09 9.07
C SER A 76 0.82 -2.77 8.61
N ILE A 77 1.20 -2.30 7.42
CA ILE A 77 0.60 -1.11 6.83
C ILE A 77 -0.89 -1.32 6.58
N PHE A 78 -1.28 -2.48 6.04
CA PHE A 78 -2.69 -2.81 5.84
C PHE A 78 -3.45 -2.86 7.17
N ALA A 79 -2.84 -3.42 8.21
CA ALA A 79 -3.46 -3.49 9.54
C ALA A 79 -3.66 -2.09 10.13
N LEU A 80 -2.69 -1.20 9.98
CA LEU A 80 -2.84 0.19 10.42
C LEU A 80 -3.94 0.91 9.65
N GLN A 81 -4.02 0.69 8.35
CA GLN A 81 -5.08 1.28 7.52
C GLN A 81 -6.46 0.78 7.95
N TRP A 82 -6.57 -0.51 8.26
CA TRP A 82 -7.84 -1.08 8.72
C TRP A 82 -8.24 -0.53 10.08
N GLU A 83 -7.28 -0.30 10.99
CA GLU A 83 -7.55 0.25 12.31
C GLU A 83 -8.23 1.62 12.23
N PHE A 84 -7.73 2.49 11.35
CA PHE A 84 -8.23 3.85 11.23
C PHE A 84 -9.39 3.99 10.25
N PHE A 85 -9.40 3.19 9.19
CA PHE A 85 -10.39 3.26 8.12
C PHE A 85 -10.83 1.85 7.71
N PRO A 86 -11.59 1.15 8.58
CA PRO A 86 -11.98 -0.24 8.30
C PRO A 86 -12.88 -0.35 7.07
N ASP A 87 -12.59 -1.35 6.23
CA ASP A 87 -13.34 -1.67 5.01
C ASP A 87 -13.46 -0.50 4.03
N GLN A 88 -12.40 0.33 3.93
CA GLN A 88 -12.38 1.45 3.01
C GLN A 88 -11.21 1.31 2.04
N PRO A 89 -11.44 0.72 0.85
CA PRO A 89 -10.35 0.47 -0.10
C PRO A 89 -9.69 1.75 -0.64
N TRP A 90 -10.40 2.88 -0.63
CA TRP A 90 -9.84 4.14 -1.15
C TRP A 90 -8.56 4.54 -0.41
N PHE A 91 -8.49 4.25 0.89
CA PHE A 91 -7.32 4.64 1.70
C PHE A 91 -6.09 3.81 1.32
N ALA A 92 -6.27 2.51 1.06
CA ALA A 92 -5.19 1.65 0.59
C ALA A 92 -4.72 2.10 -0.81
N HIS A 93 -5.65 2.44 -1.68
CA HIS A 93 -5.31 2.93 -3.02
C HIS A 93 -4.61 4.28 -2.96
N LEU A 94 -5.03 5.16 -2.06
CA LEU A 94 -4.36 6.45 -1.86
C LEU A 94 -2.91 6.26 -1.40
N THR A 95 -2.68 5.35 -0.45
CA THR A 95 -1.34 5.05 0.04
C THR A 95 -0.45 4.55 -1.10
N ASN A 96 -0.96 3.61 -1.91
CA ASN A 96 -0.22 3.07 -3.05
C ASN A 96 0.08 4.16 -4.08
N LEU A 97 -0.88 5.03 -4.35
CA LEU A 97 -0.72 6.15 -5.28
C LEU A 97 0.38 7.10 -4.83
N LEU A 98 0.37 7.47 -3.54
CA LEU A 98 1.38 8.36 -2.98
C LEU A 98 2.77 7.73 -3.00
N LEU A 99 2.88 6.45 -2.67
CA LEU A 99 4.16 5.74 -2.72
C LEU A 99 4.67 5.65 -4.15
N TYR A 100 3.80 5.38 -5.12
CA TYR A 100 4.18 5.33 -6.53
C TYR A 100 4.69 6.68 -7.01
N ALA A 101 3.96 7.76 -6.69
CA ALA A 101 4.34 9.10 -7.11
C ALA A 101 5.66 9.54 -6.47
N LEU A 102 5.87 9.21 -5.19
CA LEU A 102 7.11 9.49 -4.49
C LEU A 102 8.28 8.72 -5.11
N SER A 103 8.05 7.46 -5.49
CA SER A 103 9.07 6.64 -6.16
C SER A 103 9.55 7.27 -7.46
N GLY A 104 8.61 7.82 -8.25
CA GLY A 104 8.97 8.49 -9.51
C GLY A 104 9.85 9.71 -9.27
N GLY A 105 9.53 10.52 -8.28
CA GLY A 105 10.32 11.69 -7.92
C GLY A 105 11.71 11.33 -7.43
N LEU A 106 11.81 10.29 -6.58
CA LEU A 106 13.10 9.84 -6.05
C LEU A 106 13.98 9.23 -7.13
N LEU A 107 13.40 8.44 -8.04
CA LEU A 107 14.17 7.87 -9.16
C LEU A 107 14.78 8.94 -10.04
N TYR A 108 14.08 10.03 -10.26
CA TYR A 108 14.62 11.14 -11.04
C TYR A 108 15.87 11.74 -10.39
N GLN A 109 15.93 11.76 -9.06
CA GLN A 109 17.07 12.34 -8.34
C GLN A 109 18.29 11.43 -8.30
N LEU A 110 18.14 10.16 -8.63
CA LEU A 110 19.28 9.25 -8.72
C LEU A 110 20.04 9.48 -10.02
#